data_862032740d0462bd94efe0debdac59f7
#
_entry.id   862032740d0462bd94efe0debdac59f7
#
_cell.length_a   1.000
_cell.length_b   1.000
_cell.length_c   1.000
_cell.angle_alpha   90.00
_cell.angle_beta   90.00
_cell.angle_gamma   90.00
#
_symmetry.space_group_name_H-M   'P 1'
#
loop_
_entity.id
_entity.type
_entity.pdbx_description
1 polymer ?
#
loop_
_entity_poly.entity_id
_entity_poly.type
_entity_poly.pdbx_seq_one_letter_code
_entity_poly.pdbx_strand_id
1 'polypeptide(L)'
;EGTGGFRYNSPKSIGKNQNCVVANKFWEWKESNDARLKKLSAKLSYKRQFFSLIQVIEDQAKPENNGKIFIYDVPYAIQKKIKSLMYPSKDDIKLGAVANNIYDPLEGQVMIMKVSIKNTAEGEFRDYDDCAFSTNLSPRMIVDFENKDDLKQAAKPETPEELRAYQSKAIQTILAGPSLKDVEYKPA
;
A
#
# COMPACT_ATOMS: atom_id res chain seq x y z
N GLU A 1 12.03 -20.98 -6.43
CA GLU A 1 10.78 -20.57 -7.12
C GLU A 1 9.83 -20.07 -6.05
N GLY A 2 9.75 -18.73 -5.89
CA GLY A 2 8.85 -18.12 -4.95
C GLY A 2 7.41 -18.39 -5.35
N THR A 3 6.64 -18.97 -4.45
CA THR A 3 5.19 -19.11 -4.60
C THR A 3 4.58 -17.71 -4.75
N GLY A 4 4.35 -17.30 -6.00
CA GLY A 4 3.77 -16.01 -6.32
C GLY A 4 2.46 -15.85 -5.56
N GLY A 5 2.40 -14.86 -4.66
CA GLY A 5 1.17 -14.56 -3.95
C GLY A 5 0.10 -14.04 -4.91
N PHE A 6 -1.13 -14.44 -4.70
CA PHE A 6 -2.27 -13.88 -5.43
C PHE A 6 -2.53 -12.46 -4.95
N ARG A 7 -2.61 -11.52 -5.88
CA ARG A 7 -2.96 -10.13 -5.61
C ARG A 7 -4.18 -9.76 -6.46
N TYR A 8 -5.16 -9.16 -5.85
CA TYR A 8 -6.35 -8.61 -6.51
C TYR A 8 -6.93 -7.48 -5.67
N ASN A 9 -7.63 -6.58 -6.32
CA ASN A 9 -8.29 -5.47 -5.66
C ASN A 9 -9.59 -5.94 -5.00
N SER A 10 -9.71 -5.71 -3.70
CA SER A 10 -10.91 -6.13 -2.98
C SER A 10 -12.12 -5.27 -3.36
N PRO A 11 -13.31 -5.86 -3.58
CA PRO A 11 -14.55 -5.10 -3.76
C PRO A 11 -14.82 -4.09 -2.63
N LYS A 12 -14.30 -4.34 -1.42
CA LYS A 12 -14.41 -3.41 -0.29
C LYS A 12 -13.65 -2.10 -0.51
N SER A 13 -12.75 -2.01 -1.51
CA SER A 13 -12.10 -0.76 -1.89
C SER A 13 -13.08 0.25 -2.49
N ILE A 14 -14.17 -0.22 -3.12
CA ILE A 14 -15.21 0.63 -3.71
C ILE A 14 -16.27 1.03 -2.68
N GLY A 15 -16.54 0.18 -1.68
CA GLY A 15 -17.54 0.46 -0.66
C GLY A 15 -17.51 -0.54 0.48
N LYS A 16 -17.74 -0.06 1.69
CA LYS A 16 -17.70 -0.88 2.91
C LYS A 16 -18.69 -2.05 2.88
N ASN A 17 -19.79 -1.91 2.16
CA ASN A 17 -20.87 -2.91 2.09
C ASN A 17 -20.67 -3.92 0.96
N GLN A 18 -19.61 -3.82 0.17
CA GLN A 18 -19.37 -4.77 -0.89
C GLN A 18 -18.93 -6.12 -0.32
N ASN A 19 -19.56 -7.18 -0.81
CA ASN A 19 -19.23 -8.54 -0.39
C ASN A 19 -17.87 -8.96 -0.97
N CYS A 20 -16.96 -9.35 -0.10
CA CYS A 20 -15.66 -9.90 -0.49
C CYS A 20 -15.50 -11.29 0.12
N VAL A 21 -15.63 -12.32 -0.71
CA VAL A 21 -15.56 -13.74 -0.28
C VAL A 21 -14.25 -14.04 0.46
N VAL A 22 -13.12 -13.50 0.00
CA VAL A 22 -11.82 -13.71 0.67
C VAL A 22 -11.78 -13.05 2.04
N ALA A 23 -12.31 -11.82 2.17
CA ALA A 23 -12.38 -11.17 3.46
C ALA A 23 -13.29 -11.94 4.44
N ASN A 24 -14.41 -12.47 3.96
CA ASN A 24 -15.28 -13.29 4.76
C ASN A 24 -14.58 -14.57 5.20
N LYS A 25 -13.86 -15.22 4.29
CA LYS A 25 -13.08 -16.43 4.58
C LYS A 25 -11.91 -16.16 5.54
N PHE A 26 -11.28 -14.99 5.44
CA PHE A 26 -10.28 -14.55 6.41
C PHE A 26 -10.86 -14.52 7.84
N TRP A 27 -12.02 -13.92 8.04
CA TRP A 27 -12.65 -13.83 9.35
C TRP A 27 -13.12 -15.19 9.83
N GLU A 28 -13.78 -15.99 8.97
CA GLU A 28 -14.20 -17.35 9.28
C GLU A 28 -13.02 -18.20 9.82
N TRP A 29 -11.88 -18.15 9.13
CA TRP A 29 -10.71 -18.92 9.55
C TRP A 29 -10.05 -18.35 10.80
N LYS A 30 -10.03 -17.03 10.94
CA LYS A 30 -9.45 -16.35 12.09
C LYS A 30 -10.20 -16.66 13.39
N GLU A 31 -11.50 -16.81 13.29
CA GLU A 31 -12.40 -17.10 14.42
C GLU A 31 -12.61 -18.62 14.63
N SER A 32 -12.13 -19.45 13.71
CA SER A 32 -12.24 -20.92 13.81
C SER A 32 -11.52 -21.45 15.05
N ASN A 33 -12.05 -22.54 15.62
CA ASN A 33 -11.36 -23.29 16.67
C ASN A 33 -10.20 -24.15 16.14
N ASP A 34 -10.09 -24.33 14.82
CA ASP A 34 -9.01 -25.06 14.18
C ASP A 34 -7.75 -24.19 14.10
N ALA A 35 -6.70 -24.58 14.82
CA ALA A 35 -5.41 -23.87 14.85
C ALA A 35 -4.74 -23.78 13.46
N ARG A 36 -4.96 -24.79 12.58
CA ARG A 36 -4.46 -24.79 11.21
C ARG A 36 -5.13 -23.68 10.41
N LEU A 37 -6.47 -23.57 10.48
CA LEU A 37 -7.21 -22.53 9.78
C LEU A 37 -6.84 -21.13 10.29
N LYS A 38 -6.71 -20.94 11.60
CA LYS A 38 -6.21 -19.69 12.18
C LYS A 38 -4.86 -19.27 11.57
N LYS A 39 -3.93 -20.21 11.47
CA LYS A 39 -2.61 -19.94 10.87
C LYS A 39 -2.71 -19.60 9.37
N LEU A 40 -3.58 -20.31 8.66
CA LEU A 40 -3.80 -20.06 7.22
C LEU A 40 -4.50 -18.71 6.96
N SER A 41 -5.30 -18.22 7.91
CA SER A 41 -5.99 -16.92 7.75
C SER A 41 -5.02 -15.77 7.43
N ALA A 42 -3.81 -15.78 7.99
CA ALA A 42 -2.80 -14.76 7.71
C ALA A 42 -2.48 -14.62 6.22
N LYS A 43 -2.57 -15.72 5.43
CA LYS A 43 -2.36 -15.72 3.98
C LYS A 43 -3.50 -15.05 3.20
N LEU A 44 -4.67 -14.89 3.82
CA LEU A 44 -5.84 -14.20 3.26
C LEU A 44 -5.93 -12.74 3.72
N SER A 45 -4.96 -12.24 4.49
CA SER A 45 -4.97 -10.87 4.99
C SER A 45 -4.92 -9.88 3.85
N TYR A 46 -5.69 -8.81 3.96
CA TYR A 46 -5.63 -7.71 3.00
C TYR A 46 -4.65 -6.64 3.47
N LYS A 47 -4.00 -6.01 2.49
CA LYS A 47 -3.19 -4.81 2.72
C LYS A 47 -3.89 -3.63 2.05
N ARG A 48 -3.92 -2.48 2.71
CA ARG A 48 -4.33 -1.24 2.08
C ARG A 48 -3.16 -0.72 1.26
N GLN A 49 -3.44 -0.43 -0.01
CA GLN A 49 -2.53 0.27 -0.90
C GLN A 49 -3.07 1.67 -1.13
N PHE A 50 -2.19 2.62 -1.27
CA PHE A 50 -2.54 4.01 -1.55
C PHE A 50 -1.74 4.44 -2.77
N PHE A 51 -2.44 4.92 -3.75
CA PHE A 51 -1.85 5.44 -4.97
C PHE A 51 -1.99 6.95 -5.01
N SER A 52 -0.96 7.62 -5.50
CA SER A 52 -0.95 9.06 -5.73
C SER A 52 -0.34 9.34 -7.09
N LEU A 53 -0.78 10.40 -7.73
CA LEU A 53 -0.01 11.00 -8.81
C LEU A 53 1.10 11.83 -8.18
N ILE A 54 2.31 11.66 -8.70
CA ILE A 54 3.48 12.44 -8.33
C ILE A 54 4.12 13.02 -9.58
N GLN A 55 4.61 14.24 -9.49
CA GLN A 55 5.51 14.80 -10.48
C GLN A 55 6.94 14.75 -9.95
N VAL A 56 7.85 14.20 -10.73
CA VAL A 56 9.27 14.17 -10.40
C VAL A 56 9.86 15.53 -10.70
N ILE A 57 10.35 16.23 -9.68
CA ILE A 57 11.02 17.52 -9.86
C ILE A 57 12.47 17.29 -10.22
N GLU A 58 13.17 16.46 -9.46
CA GLU A 58 14.55 16.10 -9.66
C GLU A 58 14.80 14.64 -9.28
N ASP A 59 15.35 13.87 -10.19
CA ASP A 59 15.84 12.50 -9.98
C ASP A 59 17.31 12.46 -10.41
N GLN A 60 18.22 12.45 -9.43
CA GLN A 60 19.67 12.45 -9.69
C GLN A 60 20.15 11.14 -10.33
N ALA A 61 19.47 10.02 -10.03
CA ALA A 61 19.81 8.72 -10.56
C ALA A 61 19.30 8.51 -11.99
N LYS A 62 18.16 9.15 -12.33
CA LYS A 62 17.50 9.04 -13.63
C LYS A 62 16.94 10.39 -14.05
N PRO A 63 17.80 11.29 -14.55
CA PRO A 63 17.38 12.65 -14.93
C PRO A 63 16.28 12.69 -16.00
N GLU A 64 16.13 11.61 -16.77
CA GLU A 64 15.06 11.45 -17.75
C GLU A 64 13.65 11.41 -17.14
N ASN A 65 13.54 11.21 -15.83
CA ASN A 65 12.26 11.24 -15.11
C ASN A 65 11.82 12.67 -14.75
N ASN A 66 12.71 13.64 -14.81
CA ASN A 66 12.41 15.00 -14.39
C ASN A 66 11.26 15.59 -15.19
N GLY A 67 10.30 16.20 -14.50
CA GLY A 67 9.08 16.75 -15.07
C GLY A 67 7.97 15.74 -15.36
N LYS A 68 8.25 14.43 -15.37
CA LYS A 68 7.25 13.40 -15.66
C LYS A 68 6.34 13.16 -14.48
N ILE A 69 5.11 12.72 -14.81
CA ILE A 69 4.09 12.33 -13.84
C ILE A 69 4.00 10.81 -13.80
N PHE A 70 3.97 10.26 -12.60
CA PHE A 70 3.88 8.83 -12.35
C PHE A 70 2.75 8.52 -11.36
N ILE A 71 2.18 7.32 -11.50
CA ILE A 71 1.38 6.71 -10.44
C ILE A 71 2.34 6.09 -9.43
N TYR A 72 2.27 6.54 -8.21
CA TYR A 72 3.12 6.09 -7.11
C TYR A 72 2.34 5.26 -6.11
N ASP A 73 2.75 4.01 -5.89
CA ASP A 73 2.27 3.19 -4.79
C ASP A 73 2.96 3.66 -3.50
N VAL A 74 2.20 4.40 -2.70
CA VAL A 74 2.73 5.12 -1.53
C VAL A 74 3.00 4.14 -0.39
N PRO A 75 4.26 3.92 0.02
CA PRO A 75 4.58 3.05 1.14
C PRO A 75 3.93 3.51 2.44
N TYR A 76 3.63 2.56 3.31
CA TYR A 76 2.97 2.86 4.59
C TYR A 76 3.73 3.88 5.46
N ALA A 77 5.07 3.83 5.45
CA ALA A 77 5.91 4.79 6.17
C ALA A 77 5.69 6.23 5.66
N ILE A 78 5.60 6.40 4.33
CA ILE A 78 5.31 7.69 3.70
C ILE A 78 3.87 8.13 4.01
N GLN A 79 2.91 7.21 3.97
CA GLN A 79 1.51 7.54 4.34
C GLN A 79 1.38 8.08 5.76
N LYS A 80 2.14 7.50 6.71
CA LYS A 80 2.15 8.01 8.07
C LYS A 80 2.63 9.46 8.12
N LYS A 81 3.71 9.78 7.39
CA LYS A 81 4.26 11.14 7.32
C LYS A 81 3.25 12.11 6.69
N ILE A 82 2.62 11.71 5.59
CA ILE A 82 1.54 12.48 4.94
C ILE A 82 0.40 12.74 5.92
N LYS A 83 -0.07 11.70 6.58
CA LYS A 83 -1.18 11.81 7.53
C LYS A 83 -0.85 12.73 8.70
N SER A 84 0.38 12.67 9.22
CA SER A 84 0.82 13.54 10.30
C SER A 84 0.84 15.01 9.91
N LEU A 85 1.22 15.32 8.67
CA LEU A 85 1.19 16.70 8.15
C LEU A 85 -0.22 17.20 7.87
N MET A 86 -1.08 16.36 7.27
CA MET A 86 -2.44 16.77 6.94
C MET A 86 -3.35 16.86 8.17
N TYR A 87 -3.09 16.00 9.16
CA TYR A 87 -3.92 15.87 10.35
C TYR A 87 -3.02 15.78 11.59
N PRO A 88 -2.33 16.88 11.97
CA PRO A 88 -1.50 16.89 13.16
C PRO A 88 -2.30 16.57 14.42
N SER A 89 -1.68 15.93 15.39
CA SER A 89 -2.33 15.64 16.66
C SER A 89 -2.63 16.92 17.45
N LYS A 90 -3.53 16.83 18.44
CA LYS A 90 -3.81 17.98 19.32
C LYS A 90 -2.56 18.50 20.03
N ASP A 91 -1.63 17.60 20.34
CA ASP A 91 -0.39 17.98 21.04
C ASP A 91 0.62 18.62 20.07
N ASP A 92 0.69 18.13 18.81
CA ASP A 92 1.49 18.78 17.78
C ASP A 92 0.97 20.20 17.48
N ILE A 93 -0.35 20.40 17.45
CA ILE A 93 -0.97 21.73 17.25
C ILE A 93 -0.60 22.69 18.40
N LYS A 94 -0.59 22.22 19.65
CA LYS A 94 -0.14 23.02 20.79
C LYS A 94 1.34 23.42 20.68
N LEU A 95 2.15 22.60 20.01
CA LEU A 95 3.56 22.88 19.74
C LEU A 95 3.79 23.72 18.47
N GLY A 96 2.71 24.21 17.86
CA GLY A 96 2.77 25.10 16.70
C GLY A 96 2.68 24.39 15.34
N ALA A 97 2.37 23.10 15.30
CA ALA A 97 2.16 22.42 14.02
C ALA A 97 0.89 22.94 13.33
N VAL A 98 0.99 23.24 12.05
CA VAL A 98 -0.12 23.67 11.20
C VAL A 98 -0.46 22.55 10.22
N ALA A 99 -1.75 22.24 10.09
CA ALA A 99 -2.21 21.29 9.11
C ALA A 99 -1.86 21.78 7.68
N ASN A 100 -1.28 20.91 6.88
CA ASN A 100 -0.90 21.21 5.51
C ASN A 100 -1.46 20.16 4.55
N ASN A 101 -2.19 20.61 3.51
CA ASN A 101 -2.64 19.73 2.44
C ASN A 101 -1.52 19.55 1.42
N ILE A 102 -0.72 18.51 1.57
CA ILE A 102 0.40 18.22 0.67
C ILE A 102 -0.03 17.93 -0.77
N TYR A 103 -1.31 17.62 -1.01
CA TYR A 103 -1.87 17.39 -2.34
C TYR A 103 -2.38 18.67 -3.00
N ASP A 104 -2.23 19.80 -2.34
CA ASP A 104 -2.57 21.08 -2.96
C ASP A 104 -1.55 21.39 -4.07
N PRO A 105 -2.00 21.57 -5.33
CA PRO A 105 -1.09 21.82 -6.45
C PRO A 105 -0.39 23.18 -6.38
N LEU A 106 -0.88 24.11 -5.56
CA LEU A 106 -0.33 25.47 -5.43
C LEU A 106 0.47 25.66 -4.14
N GLU A 107 -0.02 25.08 -3.03
CA GLU A 107 0.53 25.29 -1.68
C GLU A 107 1.05 23.99 -1.05
N GLY A 108 1.01 22.89 -1.79
CA GLY A 108 1.55 21.60 -1.34
C GLY A 108 3.06 21.62 -1.14
N GLN A 109 3.58 20.61 -0.47
CA GLN A 109 5.00 20.51 -0.17
C GLN A 109 5.69 19.46 -1.05
N VAL A 110 6.94 19.73 -1.42
CA VAL A 110 7.81 18.77 -2.10
C VAL A 110 8.23 17.69 -1.10
N MET A 111 8.09 16.44 -1.51
CA MET A 111 8.65 15.31 -0.77
C MET A 111 10.06 15.01 -1.25
N ILE A 112 11.02 15.03 -0.34
CA ILE A 112 12.40 14.59 -0.56
C ILE A 112 12.45 13.12 -0.22
N MET A 113 12.64 12.26 -1.24
CA MET A 113 12.75 10.82 -1.05
C MET A 113 14.20 10.39 -0.89
N LYS A 114 14.53 9.86 0.28
CA LYS A 114 15.81 9.20 0.56
C LYS A 114 15.50 7.76 0.95
N VAL A 115 15.74 6.85 0.01
CA VAL A 115 15.42 5.43 0.21
C VAL A 115 16.72 4.68 0.43
N SER A 116 16.84 4.01 1.56
CA SER A 116 17.94 3.10 1.84
C SER A 116 17.47 1.64 1.87
N ILE A 117 18.39 0.71 1.72
CA ILE A 117 18.11 -0.72 1.83
C ILE A 117 18.64 -1.18 3.19
N LYS A 118 17.76 -1.74 4.01
CA LYS A 118 18.11 -2.38 5.28
C LYS A 118 18.03 -3.90 5.13
N ASN A 119 19.07 -4.58 5.57
CA ASN A 119 19.11 -6.03 5.62
C ASN A 119 18.66 -6.50 7.00
N THR A 120 17.72 -7.45 7.03
CA THR A 120 17.25 -8.09 8.26
C THR A 120 17.33 -9.61 8.10
N ALA A 121 17.08 -10.33 9.19
CA ALA A 121 16.98 -11.78 9.17
C ALA A 121 15.87 -12.31 8.23
N GLU A 122 14.84 -11.45 7.94
CA GLU A 122 13.71 -11.78 7.05
C GLU A 122 13.97 -11.39 5.59
N GLY A 123 15.10 -10.73 5.29
CA GLY A 123 15.49 -10.27 3.95
C GLY A 123 15.73 -8.78 3.86
N GLU A 124 15.89 -8.31 2.63
CA GLU A 124 16.09 -6.89 2.30
C GLU A 124 14.75 -6.15 2.28
N PHE A 125 14.71 -4.96 2.87
CA PHE A 125 13.57 -4.08 2.75
C PHE A 125 14.00 -2.63 2.50
N ARG A 126 13.11 -1.88 1.84
CA ARG A 126 13.31 -0.46 1.62
C ARG A 126 12.90 0.33 2.84
N ASP A 127 13.81 1.14 3.32
CA ASP A 127 13.58 2.07 4.42
C ASP A 127 13.34 3.49 3.90
N TYR A 128 12.34 4.15 4.47
CA TYR A 128 11.85 5.49 4.10
C TYR A 128 11.94 6.47 5.27
N ASP A 129 12.69 6.13 6.33
CA ASP A 129 12.74 6.95 7.54
C ASP A 129 13.33 8.34 7.26
N ASP A 130 14.32 8.42 6.37
CA ASP A 130 14.97 9.67 5.99
C ASP A 130 14.19 10.50 4.94
N CYS A 131 13.03 10.03 4.51
CA CYS A 131 12.16 10.81 3.66
C CYS A 131 11.51 11.94 4.45
N ALA A 132 11.50 13.15 3.90
CA ALA A 132 10.97 14.33 4.55
C ALA A 132 10.19 15.20 3.56
N PHE A 133 9.30 16.04 4.09
CA PHE A 133 8.66 17.10 3.32
C PHE A 133 9.46 18.38 3.47
N SER A 134 9.69 19.06 2.34
CA SER A 134 10.33 20.37 2.34
C SER A 134 9.41 21.43 2.96
N THR A 135 9.99 22.34 3.74
CA THR A 135 9.30 23.54 4.21
C THR A 135 9.17 24.61 3.12
N ASN A 136 9.91 24.46 2.01
CA ASN A 136 9.81 25.34 0.87
C ASN A 136 8.56 24.99 0.07
N LEU A 137 7.86 25.99 -0.42
CA LEU A 137 6.72 25.79 -1.30
C LEU A 137 7.16 25.06 -2.56
N SER A 138 6.35 24.12 -2.98
CA SER A 138 6.53 23.38 -4.22
C SER A 138 6.50 24.33 -5.42
N PRO A 139 7.32 24.16 -6.45
CA PRO A 139 7.04 24.74 -7.74
C PRO A 139 5.66 24.24 -8.18
N ARG A 140 4.85 25.14 -8.74
CA ARG A 140 3.48 24.82 -9.18
C ARG A 140 3.54 23.58 -10.07
N MET A 141 2.83 22.53 -9.67
CA MET A 141 2.62 21.41 -10.54
C MET A 141 1.83 21.87 -11.76
N ILE A 142 2.31 21.52 -12.95
CA ILE A 142 1.46 21.52 -14.12
C ILE A 142 0.60 20.28 -13.99
N VAL A 143 -0.61 20.46 -13.46
CA VAL A 143 -1.55 19.33 -13.26
C VAL A 143 -2.25 19.10 -14.59
N ASP A 144 -1.82 18.07 -15.27
CA ASP A 144 -2.62 17.48 -16.34
C ASP A 144 -3.70 16.61 -15.71
N PHE A 145 -4.92 17.12 -15.66
CA PHE A 145 -6.06 16.39 -15.12
C PHE A 145 -6.52 15.24 -16.02
N GLU A 146 -5.98 15.10 -17.23
CA GLU A 146 -6.30 13.99 -18.13
C GLU A 146 -5.81 12.65 -17.56
N ASN A 147 -4.72 12.63 -16.80
CA ASN A 147 -4.21 11.42 -16.12
C ASN A 147 -5.03 10.98 -14.90
N LYS A 148 -6.12 11.64 -14.61
CA LYS A 148 -7.03 11.30 -13.50
C LYS A 148 -7.65 9.89 -13.65
N ASP A 149 -7.85 9.45 -14.88
CA ASP A 149 -8.45 8.15 -15.17
C ASP A 149 -7.46 6.99 -14.96
N ASP A 150 -6.16 7.24 -15.06
CA ASP A 150 -5.12 6.24 -14.78
C ASP A 150 -5.12 5.82 -13.29
N LEU A 151 -5.35 6.76 -12.36
CA LEU A 151 -5.52 6.43 -10.95
C LEU A 151 -6.76 5.57 -10.71
N LYS A 152 -7.86 5.86 -11.39
CA LYS A 152 -9.07 5.05 -11.29
C LYS A 152 -8.84 3.65 -11.86
N GLN A 153 -8.08 3.52 -12.95
CA GLN A 153 -7.72 2.23 -13.52
C GLN A 153 -6.79 1.44 -12.61
N ALA A 154 -5.77 2.08 -12.01
CA ALA A 154 -4.88 1.43 -11.05
C ALA A 154 -5.62 0.91 -9.81
N ALA A 155 -6.70 1.59 -9.40
CA ALA A 155 -7.55 1.21 -8.28
C ALA A 155 -8.79 0.38 -8.69
N LYS A 156 -8.99 0.13 -10.01
CA LYS A 156 -10.17 -0.57 -10.50
C LYS A 156 -10.18 -2.00 -9.96
N PRO A 157 -11.23 -2.39 -9.25
CA PRO A 157 -11.37 -3.77 -8.83
C PRO A 157 -11.67 -4.65 -10.03
N GLU A 158 -11.23 -5.89 -9.96
CA GLU A 158 -11.58 -6.93 -10.93
C GLU A 158 -13.09 -7.14 -10.93
N THR A 159 -13.61 -7.65 -12.04
CA THR A 159 -15.03 -7.98 -12.15
C THR A 159 -15.42 -9.06 -11.14
N PRO A 160 -16.69 -9.14 -10.72
CA PRO A 160 -17.14 -10.19 -9.80
C PRO A 160 -16.83 -11.62 -10.28
N GLU A 161 -16.77 -11.84 -11.58
CA GLU A 161 -16.43 -13.15 -12.17
C GLU A 161 -14.94 -13.45 -12.05
N GLU A 162 -14.08 -12.50 -12.42
CA GLU A 162 -12.63 -12.62 -12.23
C GLU A 162 -12.30 -12.85 -10.76
N LEU A 163 -12.91 -12.07 -9.85
CA LEU A 163 -12.75 -12.24 -8.43
C LEU A 163 -13.15 -13.64 -7.95
N ARG A 164 -14.27 -14.18 -8.39
CA ARG A 164 -14.70 -15.54 -8.02
C ARG A 164 -13.70 -16.60 -8.49
N ALA A 165 -13.22 -16.47 -9.72
CA ALA A 165 -12.23 -17.39 -10.28
C ALA A 165 -10.91 -17.34 -9.50
N TYR A 166 -10.38 -16.13 -9.22
CA TYR A 166 -9.17 -15.95 -8.42
C TYR A 166 -9.35 -16.42 -6.99
N GLN A 167 -10.48 -16.12 -6.36
CA GLN A 167 -10.78 -16.49 -4.99
C GLN A 167 -10.84 -17.99 -4.80
N SER A 168 -11.54 -18.69 -5.68
CA SER A 168 -11.62 -20.15 -5.63
C SER A 168 -10.25 -20.78 -5.79
N LYS A 169 -9.46 -20.32 -6.77
CA LYS A 169 -8.11 -20.80 -7.02
C LYS A 169 -7.16 -20.50 -5.85
N ALA A 170 -7.18 -19.27 -5.32
CA ALA A 170 -6.33 -18.88 -4.21
C ALA A 170 -6.64 -19.67 -2.93
N ILE A 171 -7.93 -19.82 -2.59
CA ILE A 171 -8.36 -20.60 -1.43
C ILE A 171 -7.97 -22.06 -1.59
N GLN A 172 -8.22 -22.66 -2.76
CA GLN A 172 -7.82 -24.05 -3.03
C GLN A 172 -6.32 -24.23 -2.93
N THR A 173 -5.52 -23.33 -3.51
CA THR A 173 -4.06 -23.38 -3.45
C THR A 173 -3.56 -23.25 -2.00
N ILE A 174 -4.17 -22.40 -1.19
CA ILE A 174 -3.80 -22.25 0.23
C ILE A 174 -4.17 -23.50 1.02
N LEU A 175 -5.31 -24.11 0.73
CA LEU A 175 -5.76 -25.34 1.40
C LEU A 175 -4.94 -26.57 0.95
N ALA A 176 -4.57 -26.64 -0.32
CA ALA A 176 -3.78 -27.72 -0.92
C ALA A 176 -2.27 -27.54 -0.71
N GLY A 177 -1.83 -26.39 -0.15
CA GLY A 177 -0.42 -26.11 0.12
C GLY A 177 0.23 -27.21 0.97
N PRO A 178 1.56 -27.28 1.02
CA PRO A 178 2.27 -28.36 1.69
C PRO A 178 1.69 -28.57 3.08
N SER A 179 1.45 -29.83 3.42
CA SER A 179 0.93 -30.21 4.73
C SER A 179 1.76 -29.51 5.79
N LEU A 180 1.10 -28.86 6.77
CA LEU A 180 1.84 -28.20 7.87
C LEU A 180 2.69 -29.20 8.69
N LYS A 181 2.59 -30.50 8.41
CA LYS A 181 3.47 -31.52 8.94
C LYS A 181 4.88 -31.46 8.35
N ASP A 182 5.04 -30.89 7.14
CA ASP A 182 6.32 -30.80 6.42
C ASP A 182 7.02 -29.46 6.66
N VAL A 183 6.39 -28.54 7.38
CA VAL A 183 6.99 -27.27 7.78
C VAL A 183 7.54 -27.44 9.19
N GLU A 184 8.78 -27.94 9.30
CA GLU A 184 9.51 -27.86 10.57
C GLU A 184 9.54 -26.39 11.02
N TYR A 185 8.88 -26.13 12.13
CA TYR A 185 9.00 -24.86 12.84
C TYR A 185 10.41 -24.80 13.41
N LYS A 186 11.29 -24.02 12.79
CA LYS A 186 12.56 -23.60 13.43
C LYS A 186 12.23 -22.39 14.30
N PRO A 187 12.21 -22.55 15.62
CA PRO A 187 12.14 -21.38 16.50
C PRO A 187 13.39 -20.53 16.28
N ALA A 188 13.20 -19.20 16.22
CA ALA A 188 14.28 -18.22 16.19
C ALA A 188 15.04 -18.20 17.51
#